data_a2c37140084163b2910037e36a246329
#
_entry.id   a2c37140084163b2910037e36a246329
#
_cell.length_a   1.000
_cell.length_b   1.000
_cell.length_c   1.000
_cell.angle_alpha   90.00
_cell.angle_beta   90.00
_cell.angle_gamma   90.00
#
_symmetry.space_group_name_H-M   'P 1'
#
loop_
_entity.id
_entity.type
_entity.pdbx_description
1 polymer ?
#
loop_
_entity_poly.entity_id
_entity_poly.type
_entity_poly.pdbx_seq_one_letter_code
_entity_poly.pdbx_strand_id
1 'polypeptide(L)'
;MKHDSTIDANEVAFYSRLADTWWDREGPFWPLHQLNELRTAYIIDKLCRHFDRDATSDRPLSSLRVLDVGCGGGILAESLAGFGARVTAIDVVEKNIRVASLHAAQQNLDIDYRVETASALADAGEKFDVVLNMEVVEHVADFAAFMQDCCRLVADTGVMFVATINRNPLSWLFAIVGAEYVLRWLPRGTHRWDWFRTPAETTEQLSKGGLSVVSRAGVAANPFNRRLRITKSMKVNYMLFASRS
;
A
#
# COMPACT_ATOMS: atom_id res chain seq x y z
N MET A 1 -13.48 7.44 22.96
CA MET A 1 -12.65 7.01 21.81
C MET A 1 -11.23 7.47 22.07
N LYS A 2 -10.26 6.55 22.18
CA LYS A 2 -8.84 6.93 22.21
C LYS A 2 -8.54 7.60 20.86
N HIS A 3 -7.94 8.77 20.89
CA HIS A 3 -7.45 9.44 19.69
C HIS A 3 -6.30 8.59 19.14
N ASP A 4 -6.46 7.99 17.96
CA ASP A 4 -5.39 7.21 17.33
C ASP A 4 -4.30 8.18 16.88
N SER A 5 -3.12 8.12 17.50
CA SER A 5 -2.00 9.03 17.26
C SER A 5 -1.39 8.88 15.85
N THR A 6 -1.80 7.86 15.11
CA THR A 6 -1.29 7.60 13.75
C THR A 6 -2.03 8.39 12.67
N ILE A 7 -3.20 8.97 12.98
CA ILE A 7 -4.07 9.66 12.01
C ILE A 7 -3.76 11.16 11.97
N ASP A 8 -3.57 11.70 10.75
CA ASP A 8 -3.53 13.15 10.51
C ASP A 8 -4.85 13.62 9.88
N ALA A 9 -5.53 14.56 10.55
CA ALA A 9 -6.83 15.08 10.11
C ALA A 9 -6.77 15.82 8.75
N ASN A 10 -5.62 16.44 8.40
CA ASN A 10 -5.45 17.12 7.13
C ASN A 10 -5.35 16.12 5.97
N GLU A 11 -4.66 14.99 6.18
CA GLU A 11 -4.59 13.88 5.22
C GLU A 11 -5.98 13.29 4.98
N VAL A 12 -6.74 13.01 6.05
CA VAL A 12 -8.13 12.55 5.95
C VAL A 12 -8.99 13.51 5.13
N ALA A 13 -8.90 14.82 5.40
CA ALA A 13 -9.65 15.83 4.65
C ALA A 13 -9.20 15.93 3.18
N PHE A 14 -7.90 15.77 2.90
CA PHE A 14 -7.36 15.80 1.55
C PHE A 14 -7.88 14.62 0.71
N TYR A 15 -7.73 13.39 1.18
CA TYR A 15 -8.20 12.20 0.46
C TYR A 15 -9.73 12.13 0.36
N SER A 16 -10.45 12.61 1.36
CA SER A 16 -11.91 12.72 1.31
C SER A 16 -12.41 13.59 0.14
N ARG A 17 -11.68 14.65 -0.20
CA ARG A 17 -12.01 15.49 -1.37
C ARG A 17 -11.76 14.80 -2.71
N LEU A 18 -10.77 13.91 -2.78
CA LEU A 18 -10.39 13.22 -4.01
C LEU A 18 -11.12 11.88 -4.21
N ALA A 19 -11.87 11.43 -3.21
CA ALA A 19 -12.40 10.06 -3.19
C ALA A 19 -13.23 9.68 -4.43
N ASP A 20 -14.04 10.59 -4.98
CA ASP A 20 -14.86 10.31 -6.15
C ASP A 20 -14.06 10.07 -7.44
N THR A 21 -12.76 10.37 -7.44
CA THR A 21 -11.88 10.24 -8.61
C THR A 21 -10.99 9.00 -8.59
N TRP A 22 -11.12 8.12 -7.58
CA TRP A 22 -10.26 6.93 -7.45
C TRP A 22 -10.24 6.05 -8.70
N TRP A 23 -11.39 5.85 -9.35
CA TRP A 23 -11.53 4.96 -10.51
C TRP A 23 -11.45 5.70 -11.86
N ASP A 24 -11.24 7.01 -11.86
CA ASP A 24 -10.94 7.76 -13.08
C ASP A 24 -9.47 7.49 -13.49
N ARG A 25 -9.29 6.65 -14.50
CA ARG A 25 -7.97 6.25 -15.00
C ARG A 25 -7.18 7.39 -15.65
N GLU A 26 -7.80 8.51 -15.96
CA GLU A 26 -7.16 9.72 -16.46
C GLU A 26 -7.10 10.82 -15.39
N GLY A 27 -7.75 10.61 -14.26
CA GLY A 27 -7.82 11.49 -13.11
C GLY A 27 -6.54 11.54 -12.26
N PRO A 28 -6.60 12.15 -11.08
CA PRO A 28 -5.44 12.33 -10.20
C PRO A 28 -4.72 11.03 -9.81
N PHE A 29 -5.44 9.91 -9.80
CA PHE A 29 -4.92 8.60 -9.40
C PHE A 29 -4.44 7.72 -10.57
N TRP A 30 -4.36 8.25 -11.81
CA TRP A 30 -3.85 7.49 -12.96
C TRP A 30 -2.47 6.83 -12.71
N PRO A 31 -1.52 7.44 -11.94
CA PRO A 31 -0.25 6.79 -11.69
C PRO A 31 -0.39 5.53 -10.83
N LEU A 32 -1.37 5.53 -9.90
CA LEU A 32 -1.65 4.36 -9.07
C LEU A 32 -2.26 3.21 -9.88
N HIS A 33 -3.09 3.49 -10.88
CA HIS A 33 -3.59 2.46 -11.78
C HIS A 33 -2.46 1.78 -12.56
N GLN A 34 -1.53 2.56 -13.14
CA GLN A 34 -0.37 1.98 -13.83
C GLN A 34 0.58 1.24 -12.88
N LEU A 35 0.83 1.80 -11.70
CA LEU A 35 1.64 1.17 -10.68
C LEU A 35 1.01 -0.12 -10.18
N ASN A 36 -0.33 -0.17 -10.11
CA ASN A 36 -1.06 -1.32 -9.59
C ASN A 36 -0.82 -2.58 -10.43
N GLU A 37 -0.85 -2.51 -11.74
CA GLU A 37 -0.55 -3.66 -12.62
C GLU A 37 0.83 -4.24 -12.32
N LEU A 38 1.83 -3.36 -12.20
CA LEU A 38 3.21 -3.75 -11.95
C LEU A 38 3.41 -4.35 -10.55
N ARG A 39 2.86 -3.71 -9.52
CA ARG A 39 3.00 -4.17 -8.12
C ARG A 39 2.17 -5.41 -7.84
N THR A 40 1.00 -5.57 -8.44
CA THR A 40 0.18 -6.79 -8.32
C THR A 40 0.95 -8.00 -8.85
N ALA A 41 1.55 -7.91 -10.05
CA ALA A 41 2.39 -8.98 -10.59
C ALA A 41 3.58 -9.31 -9.67
N TYR A 42 4.25 -8.29 -9.11
CA TYR A 42 5.34 -8.48 -8.17
C TYR A 42 4.89 -9.15 -6.87
N ILE A 43 3.76 -8.71 -6.31
CA ILE A 43 3.19 -9.29 -5.08
C ILE A 43 2.84 -10.76 -5.31
N ILE A 44 2.14 -11.10 -6.40
CA ILE A 44 1.77 -12.48 -6.74
C ILE A 44 3.02 -13.35 -6.87
N ASP A 45 4.06 -12.92 -7.60
CA ASP A 45 5.33 -13.67 -7.72
C ASP A 45 5.92 -13.99 -6.34
N LYS A 46 5.98 -13.00 -5.44
CA LYS A 46 6.54 -13.20 -4.09
C LYS A 46 5.66 -14.12 -3.24
N LEU A 47 4.35 -13.94 -3.29
CA LEU A 47 3.41 -14.77 -2.51
C LEU A 47 3.42 -16.23 -3.00
N CYS A 48 3.41 -16.45 -4.31
CA CYS A 48 3.45 -17.81 -4.85
C CYS A 48 4.72 -18.55 -4.45
N ARG A 49 5.87 -17.88 -4.50
CA ARG A 49 7.15 -18.46 -4.04
C ARG A 49 7.19 -18.69 -2.53
N HIS A 50 6.63 -17.78 -1.73
CA HIS A 50 6.68 -17.91 -0.27
C HIS A 50 5.75 -18.99 0.26
N PHE A 51 4.54 -19.10 -0.30
CA PHE A 51 3.51 -20.04 0.12
C PHE A 51 3.46 -21.31 -0.76
N ASP A 52 4.48 -21.56 -1.58
CA ASP A 52 4.59 -22.72 -2.50
C ASP A 52 3.33 -22.94 -3.34
N ARG A 53 2.94 -21.88 -4.10
CA ARG A 53 1.74 -21.87 -4.91
C ARG A 53 2.06 -21.81 -6.39
N ASP A 54 1.17 -22.40 -7.20
CA ASP A 54 1.25 -22.33 -8.66
C ASP A 54 0.84 -20.93 -9.15
N ALA A 55 1.84 -20.16 -9.62
CA ALA A 55 1.63 -18.83 -10.19
C ALA A 55 0.87 -18.85 -11.53
N THR A 56 0.73 -20.01 -12.18
CA THR A 56 -0.01 -20.15 -13.45
C THR A 56 -1.49 -20.47 -13.23
N SER A 57 -1.91 -20.72 -12.00
CA SER A 57 -3.30 -20.91 -11.64
C SER A 57 -4.13 -19.64 -11.88
N ASP A 58 -5.38 -19.80 -12.26
CA ASP A 58 -6.32 -18.66 -12.38
C ASP A 58 -6.58 -17.97 -11.02
N ARG A 59 -6.40 -18.70 -9.91
CA ARG A 59 -6.62 -18.21 -8.55
C ARG A 59 -5.46 -18.53 -7.62
N PRO A 60 -4.25 -17.99 -7.88
CA PRO A 60 -3.03 -18.36 -7.16
C PRO A 60 -3.07 -17.94 -5.68
N LEU A 61 -3.91 -16.95 -5.31
CA LEU A 61 -4.03 -16.43 -3.95
C LEU A 61 -5.21 -17.03 -3.16
N SER A 62 -5.84 -18.11 -3.68
CA SER A 62 -6.98 -18.75 -3.02
C SER A 62 -6.71 -19.06 -1.56
N SER A 63 -7.68 -18.76 -0.68
CA SER A 63 -7.64 -18.96 0.77
C SER A 63 -6.64 -18.10 1.54
N LEU A 64 -5.73 -17.33 0.93
CA LEU A 64 -4.91 -16.39 1.66
C LEU A 64 -5.76 -15.24 2.21
N ARG A 65 -5.59 -14.98 3.49
CA ARG A 65 -6.18 -13.82 4.18
C ARG A 65 -5.25 -12.61 3.96
N VAL A 66 -5.72 -11.65 3.19
CA VAL A 66 -4.94 -10.45 2.84
C VAL A 66 -5.57 -9.24 3.51
N LEU A 67 -4.75 -8.45 4.18
CA LEU A 67 -5.14 -7.13 4.68
C LEU A 67 -4.49 -6.04 3.81
N ASP A 68 -5.30 -5.16 3.25
CA ASP A 68 -4.85 -3.94 2.56
C ASP A 68 -5.07 -2.73 3.48
N VAL A 69 -3.97 -2.19 4.04
CA VAL A 69 -4.01 -1.06 4.98
C VAL A 69 -3.90 0.24 4.22
N GLY A 70 -4.86 1.15 4.43
CA GLY A 70 -4.96 2.40 3.66
C GLY A 70 -5.35 2.13 2.21
N CYS A 71 -6.36 1.30 2.00
CA CYS A 71 -6.74 0.79 0.68
C CYS A 71 -7.25 1.85 -0.30
N GLY A 72 -7.54 3.07 0.17
CA GLY A 72 -8.11 4.13 -0.67
C GLY A 72 -9.39 3.68 -1.38
N GLY A 73 -9.45 3.86 -2.68
CA GLY A 73 -10.57 3.41 -3.52
C GLY A 73 -10.59 1.92 -3.85
N GLY A 74 -9.71 1.10 -3.26
CA GLY A 74 -9.73 -0.37 -3.41
C GLY A 74 -9.02 -0.93 -4.63
N ILE A 75 -8.22 -0.14 -5.36
CA ILE A 75 -7.59 -0.55 -6.63
C ILE A 75 -6.74 -1.83 -6.48
N LEU A 76 -5.92 -1.93 -5.42
CA LEU A 76 -5.09 -3.10 -5.15
C LEU A 76 -5.93 -4.24 -4.55
N ALA A 77 -6.81 -3.93 -3.60
CA ALA A 77 -7.70 -4.89 -2.97
C ALA A 77 -8.52 -5.69 -4.00
N GLU A 78 -9.14 -5.02 -4.96
CA GLU A 78 -9.90 -5.67 -6.03
C GLU A 78 -9.04 -6.55 -6.93
N SER A 79 -7.82 -6.08 -7.27
CA SER A 79 -6.90 -6.89 -8.06
C SER A 79 -6.56 -8.21 -7.36
N LEU A 80 -6.28 -8.19 -6.05
CA LEU A 80 -5.92 -9.39 -5.30
C LEU A 80 -7.12 -10.31 -5.05
N ALA A 81 -8.33 -9.75 -4.84
CA ALA A 81 -9.56 -10.51 -4.76
C ALA A 81 -9.84 -11.24 -6.08
N GLY A 82 -9.59 -10.59 -7.23
CA GLY A 82 -9.68 -11.21 -8.56
C GLY A 82 -8.78 -12.44 -8.71
N PHE A 83 -7.61 -12.45 -8.09
CA PHE A 83 -6.70 -13.61 -8.02
C PHE A 83 -7.04 -14.60 -6.89
N GLY A 84 -8.17 -14.45 -6.24
CA GLY A 84 -8.73 -15.43 -5.30
C GLY A 84 -8.43 -15.19 -3.83
N ALA A 85 -7.74 -14.11 -3.46
CA ALA A 85 -7.50 -13.77 -2.06
C ALA A 85 -8.80 -13.46 -1.31
N ARG A 86 -8.83 -13.76 0.00
CA ARG A 86 -9.84 -13.24 0.93
C ARG A 86 -9.35 -11.92 1.48
N VAL A 87 -9.86 -10.82 0.93
CA VAL A 87 -9.35 -9.48 1.22
C VAL A 87 -10.21 -8.80 2.26
N THR A 88 -9.56 -8.33 3.34
CA THR A 88 -10.04 -7.27 4.22
C THR A 88 -9.28 -6.01 3.83
N ALA A 89 -9.98 -4.90 3.64
CA ALA A 89 -9.36 -3.64 3.22
C ALA A 89 -9.85 -2.50 4.13
N ILE A 90 -8.90 -1.77 4.71
CA ILE A 90 -9.21 -0.73 5.67
C ILE A 90 -8.71 0.63 5.22
N ASP A 91 -9.47 1.66 5.53
CA ASP A 91 -9.08 3.05 5.36
C ASP A 91 -9.76 3.91 6.44
N VAL A 92 -9.11 4.97 6.86
CA VAL A 92 -9.67 5.91 7.87
C VAL A 92 -10.61 6.94 7.23
N VAL A 93 -10.62 7.06 5.91
CA VAL A 93 -11.49 7.95 5.14
C VAL A 93 -12.74 7.20 4.73
N GLU A 94 -13.86 7.45 5.42
CA GLU A 94 -15.14 6.79 5.16
C GLU A 94 -15.57 6.88 3.68
N LYS A 95 -15.32 8.02 3.04
CA LYS A 95 -15.67 8.23 1.64
C LYS A 95 -14.88 7.32 0.70
N ASN A 96 -13.62 7.01 1.01
CA ASN A 96 -12.81 6.04 0.27
C ASN A 96 -13.45 4.64 0.34
N ILE A 97 -13.77 4.18 1.54
CA ILE A 97 -14.42 2.88 1.78
C ILE A 97 -15.76 2.79 1.03
N ARG A 98 -16.56 3.86 1.05
CA ARG A 98 -17.82 3.90 0.31
C ARG A 98 -17.62 3.72 -1.20
N VAL A 99 -16.65 4.45 -1.78
CA VAL A 99 -16.33 4.36 -3.22
C VAL A 99 -15.81 2.97 -3.57
N ALA A 100 -14.88 2.43 -2.76
CA ALA A 100 -14.34 1.09 -2.95
C ALA A 100 -15.42 0.00 -2.90
N SER A 101 -16.30 0.05 -1.89
CA SER A 101 -17.41 -0.91 -1.73
C SER A 101 -18.39 -0.88 -2.91
N LEU A 102 -18.73 0.32 -3.40
CA LEU A 102 -19.61 0.46 -4.55
C LEU A 102 -18.99 -0.11 -5.83
N HIS A 103 -17.70 0.15 -6.05
CA HIS A 103 -17.03 -0.36 -7.24
C HIS A 103 -16.86 -1.88 -7.19
N ALA A 104 -16.42 -2.44 -6.05
CA ALA A 104 -16.31 -3.89 -5.89
C ALA A 104 -17.66 -4.61 -6.10
N ALA A 105 -18.76 -4.05 -5.60
CA ALA A 105 -20.10 -4.59 -5.83
C ALA A 105 -20.46 -4.63 -7.33
N GLN A 106 -20.08 -3.60 -8.10
CA GLN A 106 -20.29 -3.57 -9.55
C GLN A 106 -19.47 -4.64 -10.28
N GLN A 107 -18.31 -5.02 -9.73
CA GLN A 107 -17.42 -6.06 -10.26
C GLN A 107 -17.75 -7.46 -9.71
N ASN A 108 -18.78 -7.60 -8.85
CA ASN A 108 -19.13 -8.85 -8.16
C ASN A 108 -17.96 -9.43 -7.34
N LEU A 109 -17.16 -8.56 -6.71
CA LEU A 109 -16.08 -8.95 -5.82
C LEU A 109 -16.54 -8.90 -4.37
N ASP A 110 -16.22 -9.96 -3.61
CA ASP A 110 -16.48 -10.06 -2.17
C ASP A 110 -15.21 -9.61 -1.41
N ILE A 111 -15.24 -8.36 -0.94
CA ILE A 111 -14.14 -7.72 -0.20
C ILE A 111 -14.73 -7.10 1.07
N ASP A 112 -14.11 -7.38 2.20
CA ASP A 112 -14.50 -6.84 3.51
C ASP A 112 -13.87 -5.44 3.69
N TYR A 113 -14.58 -4.41 3.25
CA TYR A 113 -14.17 -3.02 3.39
C TYR A 113 -14.63 -2.44 4.73
N ARG A 114 -13.69 -1.84 5.50
CA ARG A 114 -13.99 -1.28 6.83
C ARG A 114 -13.39 0.12 7.00
N VAL A 115 -14.15 1.02 7.61
CA VAL A 115 -13.61 2.28 8.14
C VAL A 115 -12.96 1.97 9.47
N GLU A 116 -11.66 1.66 9.45
CA GLU A 116 -10.96 1.09 10.59
C GLU A 116 -9.47 1.47 10.57
N THR A 117 -8.77 1.34 11.70
CA THR A 117 -7.34 1.55 11.83
C THR A 117 -6.59 0.23 12.03
N ALA A 118 -5.31 0.20 11.65
CA ALA A 118 -4.45 -0.95 11.93
C ALA A 118 -4.35 -1.24 13.45
N SER A 119 -4.35 -0.20 14.29
CA SER A 119 -4.34 -0.30 15.74
C SER A 119 -5.57 -1.05 16.27
N ALA A 120 -6.77 -0.68 15.80
CA ALA A 120 -8.01 -1.31 16.27
C ALA A 120 -8.08 -2.80 15.88
N LEU A 121 -7.70 -3.16 14.65
CA LEU A 121 -7.60 -4.57 14.25
C LEU A 121 -6.57 -5.35 15.05
N ALA A 122 -5.41 -4.73 15.34
CA ALA A 122 -4.35 -5.34 16.12
C ALA A 122 -4.78 -5.56 17.58
N ASP A 123 -5.54 -4.62 18.15
CA ASP A 123 -6.11 -4.73 19.50
C ASP A 123 -7.25 -5.77 19.57
N ALA A 124 -7.98 -5.98 18.47
CA ALA A 124 -8.94 -7.07 18.31
C ALA A 124 -8.26 -8.46 18.13
N GLY A 125 -6.93 -8.50 17.97
CA GLY A 125 -6.18 -9.74 17.79
C GLY A 125 -6.30 -10.36 16.41
N GLU A 126 -6.74 -9.60 15.40
CA GLU A 126 -6.84 -10.12 14.04
C GLU A 126 -5.46 -10.46 13.45
N LYS A 127 -5.43 -11.48 12.58
CA LYS A 127 -4.21 -11.96 11.93
C LYS A 127 -4.46 -12.25 10.46
N PHE A 128 -3.46 -11.93 9.63
CA PHE A 128 -3.51 -12.10 8.19
C PHE A 128 -2.26 -12.79 7.67
N ASP A 129 -2.40 -13.60 6.64
CA ASP A 129 -1.27 -14.24 5.98
C ASP A 129 -0.41 -13.22 5.23
N VAL A 130 -1.06 -12.16 4.74
CA VAL A 130 -0.43 -11.08 3.99
C VAL A 130 -0.94 -9.74 4.51
N VAL A 131 -0.04 -8.84 4.88
CA VAL A 131 -0.35 -7.45 5.21
C VAL A 131 0.30 -6.54 4.16
N LEU A 132 -0.52 -5.72 3.52
CA LEU A 132 -0.08 -4.75 2.54
C LEU A 132 -0.13 -3.35 3.12
N ASN A 133 0.94 -2.61 2.93
CA ASN A 133 1.13 -1.23 3.37
C ASN A 133 1.78 -0.47 2.21
N MET A 134 0.93 -0.05 1.26
CA MET A 134 1.35 0.42 -0.05
C MET A 134 1.01 1.91 -0.21
N GLU A 135 2.02 2.79 -0.19
CA GLU A 135 1.88 4.26 -0.26
C GLU A 135 1.05 4.82 0.92
N VAL A 136 1.33 4.36 2.15
CA VAL A 136 0.61 4.77 3.37
C VAL A 136 1.53 5.38 4.41
N VAL A 137 2.73 4.82 4.59
CA VAL A 137 3.64 5.22 5.70
C VAL A 137 4.07 6.68 5.64
N GLU A 138 4.01 7.31 4.48
CA GLU A 138 4.26 8.75 4.28
C GLU A 138 3.07 9.64 4.63
N HIS A 139 1.94 9.06 5.06
CA HIS A 139 0.72 9.79 5.42
C HIS A 139 0.33 9.61 6.89
N VAL A 140 1.13 8.85 7.65
CA VAL A 140 0.83 8.58 9.07
C VAL A 140 1.64 9.50 10.00
N ALA A 141 0.98 9.99 11.04
CA ALA A 141 1.58 10.93 11.99
C ALA A 141 2.63 10.25 12.88
N ASP A 142 2.36 9.04 13.39
CA ASP A 142 3.30 8.22 14.17
C ASP A 142 3.67 6.96 13.40
N PHE A 143 4.77 7.05 12.65
CA PHE A 143 5.28 5.95 11.84
C PHE A 143 5.66 4.71 12.66
N ALA A 144 6.27 4.91 13.84
CA ALA A 144 6.75 3.78 14.63
C ALA A 144 5.60 2.98 15.24
N ALA A 145 4.60 3.67 15.82
CA ALA A 145 3.40 3.04 16.34
C ALA A 145 2.61 2.33 15.24
N PHE A 146 2.41 3.00 14.09
CA PHE A 146 1.71 2.42 12.95
C PHE A 146 2.37 1.14 12.43
N MET A 147 3.69 1.14 12.24
CA MET A 147 4.42 -0.05 11.80
C MET A 147 4.37 -1.19 12.80
N GLN A 148 4.39 -0.87 14.11
CA GLN A 148 4.25 -1.87 15.16
C GLN A 148 2.88 -2.54 15.09
N ASP A 149 1.79 -1.78 14.92
CA ASP A 149 0.45 -2.33 14.78
C ASP A 149 0.31 -3.18 13.52
N CYS A 150 0.83 -2.71 12.38
CA CYS A 150 0.88 -3.52 11.15
C CYS A 150 1.65 -4.84 11.35
N CYS A 151 2.77 -4.83 12.06
CA CYS A 151 3.52 -6.05 12.37
C CYS A 151 2.75 -7.01 13.28
N ARG A 152 1.94 -6.48 14.22
CA ARG A 152 1.06 -7.30 15.07
C ARG A 152 0.00 -8.04 14.27
N LEU A 153 -0.44 -7.51 13.14
CA LEU A 153 -1.46 -8.10 12.25
C LEU A 153 -0.93 -9.25 11.39
N VAL A 154 0.38 -9.39 11.24
CA VAL A 154 0.98 -10.49 10.46
C VAL A 154 0.88 -11.80 11.25
N ALA A 155 0.36 -12.85 10.61
CA ALA A 155 0.30 -14.21 11.17
C ALA A 155 1.71 -14.81 11.36
N ASP A 156 1.83 -15.91 12.09
CA ASP A 156 3.14 -16.51 12.45
C ASP A 156 3.98 -16.94 11.24
N THR A 157 3.34 -17.36 10.16
CA THR A 157 4.00 -17.68 8.87
C THR A 157 3.73 -16.63 7.81
N GLY A 158 3.21 -15.47 8.24
CA GLY A 158 2.75 -14.42 7.33
C GLY A 158 3.86 -13.51 6.83
N VAL A 159 3.49 -12.66 5.91
CA VAL A 159 4.37 -11.71 5.23
C VAL A 159 3.79 -10.31 5.21
N MET A 160 4.66 -9.32 5.05
CA MET A 160 4.29 -7.93 4.85
C MET A 160 4.97 -7.33 3.64
N PHE A 161 4.23 -6.55 2.86
CA PHE A 161 4.79 -5.63 1.87
C PHE A 161 4.69 -4.20 2.37
N VAL A 162 5.75 -3.44 2.20
CA VAL A 162 5.75 -1.99 2.45
C VAL A 162 6.31 -1.30 1.22
N ALA A 163 5.54 -0.38 0.63
CA ALA A 163 6.01 0.46 -0.46
C ALA A 163 5.80 1.93 -0.13
N THR A 164 6.79 2.75 -0.43
CA THR A 164 6.73 4.20 -0.22
C THR A 164 7.84 4.93 -0.97
N ILE A 165 7.81 6.25 -0.91
CA ILE A 165 8.83 7.14 -1.46
C ILE A 165 10.02 7.22 -0.49
N ASN A 166 11.24 7.10 -1.04
CA ASN A 166 12.46 7.21 -0.24
C ASN A 166 12.75 8.66 0.15
N ARG A 167 13.31 8.89 1.34
CA ARG A 167 13.72 10.21 1.81
C ARG A 167 15.16 10.54 1.40
N ASN A 168 15.34 11.17 0.25
CA ASN A 168 16.64 11.71 -0.21
C ASN A 168 16.42 12.84 -1.23
N PRO A 169 17.46 13.67 -1.54
CA PRO A 169 17.32 14.79 -2.48
C PRO A 169 16.82 14.40 -3.87
N LEU A 170 17.13 13.18 -4.32
CA LEU A 170 16.70 12.71 -5.64
C LEU A 170 15.19 12.44 -5.68
N SER A 171 14.65 11.79 -4.64
CA SER A 171 13.21 11.55 -4.54
C SER A 171 12.43 12.85 -4.38
N TRP A 172 12.97 13.83 -3.66
CA TRP A 172 12.39 15.17 -3.58
C TRP A 172 12.28 15.80 -4.97
N LEU A 173 13.36 15.74 -5.74
CA LEU A 173 13.38 16.30 -7.10
C LEU A 173 12.38 15.61 -8.03
N PHE A 174 12.27 14.27 -7.97
CA PHE A 174 11.40 13.54 -8.89
C PHE A 174 9.95 13.44 -8.40
N ALA A 175 9.69 13.17 -7.12
CA ALA A 175 8.35 12.99 -6.61
C ALA A 175 7.63 14.33 -6.38
N ILE A 176 8.32 15.33 -5.84
CA ILE A 176 7.70 16.63 -5.54
C ILE A 176 7.86 17.56 -6.74
N VAL A 177 9.11 17.93 -7.10
CA VAL A 177 9.33 18.90 -8.18
C VAL A 177 8.90 18.34 -9.53
N GLY A 178 9.28 17.09 -9.83
CA GLY A 178 8.95 16.46 -11.11
C GLY A 178 7.47 16.15 -11.26
N ALA A 179 6.90 15.38 -10.36
CA ALA A 179 5.53 14.87 -10.48
C ALA A 179 4.47 15.94 -10.17
N GLU A 180 4.67 16.79 -9.15
CA GLU A 180 3.65 17.76 -8.74
C GLU A 180 3.75 19.10 -9.48
N TYR A 181 4.97 19.61 -9.75
CA TYR A 181 5.16 20.95 -10.32
C TYR A 181 5.45 20.97 -11.81
N VAL A 182 6.30 20.05 -12.32
CA VAL A 182 6.71 20.05 -13.74
C VAL A 182 5.75 19.25 -14.59
N LEU A 183 5.55 17.97 -14.28
CA LEU A 183 4.72 17.06 -15.07
C LEU A 183 3.23 17.16 -14.68
N ARG A 184 2.93 17.70 -13.51
CA ARG A 184 1.57 17.82 -12.96
C ARG A 184 0.80 16.49 -12.99
N TRP A 185 1.52 15.39 -12.74
CA TRP A 185 0.95 14.05 -12.65
C TRP A 185 0.16 13.84 -11.38
N LEU A 186 0.51 14.59 -10.32
CA LEU A 186 -0.13 14.56 -9.02
C LEU A 186 -0.55 15.97 -8.59
N PRO A 187 -1.62 16.12 -7.80
CA PRO A 187 -1.98 17.41 -7.21
C PRO A 187 -0.82 17.97 -6.36
N ARG A 188 -0.69 19.29 -6.34
CA ARG A 188 0.32 19.95 -5.48
C ARG A 188 0.00 19.70 -4.02
N GLY A 189 1.04 19.41 -3.23
CA GLY A 189 0.92 19.14 -1.80
C GLY A 189 0.51 17.71 -1.47
N THR A 190 0.55 16.79 -2.44
CA THR A 190 0.32 15.37 -2.21
C THR A 190 1.38 14.77 -1.28
N HIS A 191 2.63 15.32 -1.31
CA HIS A 191 3.74 14.75 -0.56
C HIS A 191 4.37 15.76 0.39
N ARG A 192 4.60 15.31 1.62
CA ARG A 192 5.34 16.04 2.66
C ARG A 192 6.70 15.39 2.82
N TRP A 193 7.78 16.09 2.41
CA TRP A 193 9.16 15.59 2.49
C TRP A 193 9.54 15.03 3.87
N ASP A 194 9.13 15.70 4.92
CA ASP A 194 9.48 15.33 6.31
C ASP A 194 8.88 13.97 6.71
N TRP A 195 7.87 13.50 5.98
CA TRP A 195 7.17 12.26 6.27
C TRP A 195 7.65 11.09 5.40
N PHE A 196 8.51 11.33 4.40
CA PHE A 196 9.15 10.26 3.66
C PHE A 196 10.03 9.41 4.58
N ARG A 197 10.13 8.11 4.30
CA ARG A 197 10.88 7.15 5.10
C ARG A 197 11.99 6.53 4.26
N THR A 198 13.15 6.34 4.87
CA THR A 198 14.25 5.61 4.21
C THR A 198 14.03 4.11 4.29
N PRO A 199 14.61 3.31 3.36
CA PRO A 199 14.59 1.86 3.46
C PRO A 199 15.19 1.33 4.77
N ALA A 200 16.17 2.03 5.35
CA ALA A 200 16.79 1.65 6.62
C ALA A 200 15.81 1.81 7.79
N GLU A 201 15.14 2.97 7.90
CA GLU A 201 14.14 3.23 8.94
C GLU A 201 13.00 2.21 8.89
N THR A 202 12.49 1.91 7.68
CA THR A 202 11.40 0.94 7.52
C THR A 202 11.88 -0.48 7.84
N THR A 203 13.10 -0.87 7.42
CA THR A 203 13.69 -2.17 7.77
C THR A 203 13.85 -2.31 9.29
N GLU A 204 14.26 -1.24 9.98
CA GLU A 204 14.38 -1.24 11.43
C GLU A 204 13.05 -1.48 12.13
N GLN A 205 11.97 -0.81 11.69
CA GLN A 205 10.63 -1.03 12.28
C GLN A 205 10.11 -2.46 12.00
N LEU A 206 10.31 -2.98 10.80
CA LEU A 206 9.98 -4.38 10.47
C LEU A 206 10.72 -5.35 11.40
N SER A 207 12.03 -5.14 11.60
CA SER A 207 12.85 -5.97 12.50
C SER A 207 12.38 -5.91 13.95
N LYS A 208 12.04 -4.71 14.47
CA LYS A 208 11.45 -4.55 15.81
C LYS A 208 10.12 -5.28 15.96
N GLY A 209 9.35 -5.37 14.88
CA GLY A 209 8.09 -6.13 14.82
C GLY A 209 8.26 -7.63 14.56
N GLY A 210 9.50 -8.16 14.53
CA GLY A 210 9.77 -9.58 14.30
C GLY A 210 9.66 -10.02 12.84
N LEU A 211 9.85 -9.10 11.89
CA LEU A 211 9.83 -9.38 10.46
C LEU A 211 11.21 -9.14 9.85
N SER A 212 11.67 -10.06 9.01
CA SER A 212 12.94 -9.99 8.29
C SER A 212 12.71 -9.64 6.82
N VAL A 213 13.41 -8.63 6.30
CA VAL A 213 13.31 -8.23 4.89
C VAL A 213 13.99 -9.26 4.00
N VAL A 214 13.21 -9.96 3.19
CA VAL A 214 13.63 -11.02 2.27
C VAL A 214 13.95 -10.47 0.88
N SER A 215 13.22 -9.46 0.42
CA SER A 215 13.41 -8.90 -0.93
C SER A 215 13.20 -7.40 -0.92
N ARG A 216 13.94 -6.72 -1.81
CA ARG A 216 13.90 -5.27 -2.01
C ARG A 216 13.77 -4.98 -3.49
N ALA A 217 12.95 -3.99 -3.84
CA ALA A 217 12.78 -3.51 -5.21
C ALA A 217 12.46 -2.01 -5.19
N GLY A 218 12.61 -1.36 -6.31
CA GLY A 218 12.08 -0.02 -6.57
C GLY A 218 11.28 -0.02 -7.86
N VAL A 219 10.65 1.10 -8.17
CA VAL A 219 9.96 1.34 -9.43
C VAL A 219 10.62 2.51 -10.13
N ALA A 220 10.97 2.32 -11.40
CA ALA A 220 11.46 3.37 -12.27
C ALA A 220 10.37 3.74 -13.29
N ALA A 221 10.13 5.04 -13.46
CA ALA A 221 9.25 5.59 -14.46
C ALA A 221 10.07 6.15 -15.63
N ASN A 222 9.62 5.90 -16.87
CA ASN A 222 10.13 6.58 -18.04
C ASN A 222 9.31 7.86 -18.27
N PRO A 223 9.90 9.06 -18.16
CA PRO A 223 9.15 10.31 -18.26
C PRO A 223 8.58 10.58 -19.65
N PHE A 224 9.12 9.94 -20.71
CA PHE A 224 8.69 10.18 -22.10
C PHE A 224 7.46 9.36 -22.50
N ASN A 225 7.33 8.13 -21.97
CA ASN A 225 6.24 7.23 -22.37
C ASN A 225 5.40 6.73 -21.16
N ARG A 226 5.63 7.27 -19.96
CA ARG A 226 4.94 6.94 -18.70
C ARG A 226 5.02 5.46 -18.31
N ARG A 227 5.87 4.63 -18.95
CA ARG A 227 5.99 3.21 -18.60
C ARG A 227 6.75 3.04 -17.30
N LEU A 228 6.21 2.18 -16.44
CA LEU A 228 6.80 1.78 -15.17
C LEU A 228 7.49 0.42 -15.31
N ARG A 229 8.54 0.20 -14.52
CA ARG A 229 9.22 -1.10 -14.43
C ARG A 229 9.81 -1.31 -13.04
N ILE A 230 9.84 -2.56 -12.61
CA ILE A 230 10.58 -2.97 -11.39
C ILE A 230 12.08 -2.81 -11.63
N THR A 231 12.79 -2.34 -10.63
CA THR A 231 14.25 -2.12 -10.65
C THR A 231 14.86 -2.51 -9.30
N LYS A 232 16.16 -2.75 -9.28
CA LYS A 232 16.93 -2.92 -8.04
C LYS A 232 17.25 -1.59 -7.36
N SER A 233 17.12 -0.47 -8.07
CA SER A 233 17.38 0.86 -7.51
C SER A 233 16.22 1.32 -6.64
N MET A 234 16.50 1.63 -5.39
CA MET A 234 15.57 2.19 -4.41
C MET A 234 15.76 3.70 -4.21
N LYS A 235 16.36 4.39 -5.18
CA LYS A 235 16.73 5.81 -5.01
C LYS A 235 15.53 6.74 -4.92
N VAL A 236 14.43 6.49 -5.63
CA VAL A 236 13.25 7.36 -5.64
C VAL A 236 12.15 6.79 -4.74
N ASN A 237 11.82 5.55 -4.93
CA ASN A 237 10.85 4.78 -4.17
C ASN A 237 11.39 3.38 -3.89
N TYR A 238 10.71 2.65 -3.02
CA TYR A 238 11.08 1.27 -2.74
C TYR A 238 9.87 0.43 -2.34
N MET A 239 10.01 -0.87 -2.55
CA MET A 239 9.14 -1.92 -2.00
C MET A 239 9.98 -2.91 -1.22
N LEU A 240 9.57 -3.19 0.01
CA LEU A 240 10.15 -4.22 0.86
C LEU A 240 9.16 -5.37 0.99
N PHE A 241 9.64 -6.58 0.79
CA PHE A 241 8.93 -7.80 1.12
C PHE A 241 9.60 -8.42 2.34
N ALA A 242 8.87 -8.59 3.42
CA ALA A 242 9.35 -9.11 4.69
C ALA A 242 8.49 -10.28 5.15
N SER A 243 9.12 -11.27 5.82
CA SER A 243 8.43 -12.43 6.39
C SER A 243 8.72 -12.56 7.87
N ARG A 244 7.81 -13.17 8.63
CA ARG A 244 8.14 -13.65 9.96
C ARG A 244 9.19 -14.75 9.87
N SER A 245 10.13 -14.73 10.79
CA SER A 245 11.22 -15.71 10.90
C SER A 245 10.76 -16.93 11.65
#